data_9596f4f2f9ca0820581dcba564af8bed
#
_entry.id   9596f4f2f9ca0820581dcba564af8bed
#
_cell.length_a   1.000
_cell.length_b   1.000
_cell.length_c   1.000
_cell.angle_alpha   90.00
_cell.angle_beta   90.00
_cell.angle_gamma   90.00
#
_symmetry.space_group_name_H-M   'P 1'
#
loop_
_entity.id
_entity.type
_entity.pdbx_description
1 polymer ?
#
loop_
_entity_poly.entity_id
_entity_poly.type
_entity_poly.pdbx_seq_one_letter_code
_entity_poly.pdbx_strand_id
1 'polypeptide(L)'
;MSVSGECESWCRASVQRRFVIRNVTVLGAGGWGTALSVHLARIGHETHLWARDGALAADVHQRRFNPVYLPEIRFPANLRVTADLGEALASSDLVIAAVPSHGTREVLRNAAPVIRRGATVVSATKGLERNTLFRMSEVIEQECAPGTRIAVLSGPSFAIELARELPTAVSIASREPEVVERVQAELRAPYFRLYGTDDVVGVEIGGALKNIIAIAAGLVEGLGLGHNALAALITRGLAEMSRLACAAGAKRETLSGLTGLGDLVLTCTGHLSRNRHVGMELASGRALQDVLGGMKMVAEGVRTTEAALALATRYGVEVPIAAQVAELLAGRKDARTALSELMIRPQKAEVG
;
A
#
# COMPACT_ATOMS: atom_id res chain seq x y z
N MET A 1 -11.98 49.48 -19.05
CA MET A 1 -11.58 48.35 -19.93
C MET A 1 -11.61 47.07 -19.08
N SER A 2 -12.60 46.24 -19.31
CA SER A 2 -12.96 45.10 -18.46
C SER A 2 -12.11 43.87 -18.77
N VAL A 3 -11.42 43.36 -17.76
CA VAL A 3 -10.61 42.11 -17.79
C VAL A 3 -11.42 40.98 -17.14
N SER A 4 -12.69 40.81 -17.53
CA SER A 4 -13.57 39.80 -16.90
C SER A 4 -14.08 38.70 -17.83
N GLY A 5 -13.56 38.62 -19.06
CA GLY A 5 -14.07 37.68 -20.08
C GLY A 5 -13.26 36.38 -20.31
N GLU A 6 -11.97 36.35 -19.94
CA GLU A 6 -11.09 35.22 -20.32
C GLU A 6 -10.89 34.16 -19.23
N CYS A 7 -11.23 34.45 -17.98
CA CYS A 7 -11.08 33.48 -16.89
C CYS A 7 -12.21 32.42 -16.84
N GLU A 8 -13.38 32.72 -17.43
CA GLU A 8 -14.51 31.79 -17.44
C GLU A 8 -14.45 30.73 -18.57
N SER A 9 -13.65 30.96 -19.62
CA SER A 9 -13.53 30.00 -20.72
C SER A 9 -12.63 28.81 -20.39
N TRP A 10 -11.67 28.99 -19.49
CA TRP A 10 -10.79 27.89 -19.04
C TRP A 10 -11.44 26.93 -18.05
N CYS A 11 -12.46 27.36 -17.33
CA CYS A 11 -13.24 26.51 -16.42
C CYS A 11 -14.27 25.62 -17.11
N ARG A 12 -14.67 25.91 -18.34
CA ARG A 12 -15.69 25.11 -19.08
C ARG A 12 -15.14 24.09 -20.06
N ALA A 13 -13.85 24.07 -20.33
CA ALA A 13 -13.19 23.03 -21.12
C ALA A 13 -12.74 21.82 -20.28
N SER A 14 -13.27 21.65 -19.06
CA SER A 14 -13.13 20.40 -18.32
C SER A 14 -13.96 19.33 -19.01
N VAL A 15 -13.30 18.64 -19.93
CA VAL A 15 -13.62 17.35 -20.53
C VAL A 15 -14.63 16.59 -19.67
N GLN A 16 -15.92 16.65 -20.05
CA GLN A 16 -16.88 15.59 -19.78
C GLN A 16 -16.45 14.35 -20.59
N ARG A 17 -15.31 13.72 -20.21
CA ARG A 17 -15.09 12.33 -20.59
C ARG A 17 -16.19 11.56 -19.86
N ARG A 18 -17.17 11.09 -20.60
CA ARG A 18 -18.15 10.10 -20.13
C ARG A 18 -17.33 9.04 -19.41
N PHE A 19 -17.50 8.94 -18.09
CA PHE A 19 -17.02 7.80 -17.34
C PHE A 19 -17.70 6.59 -17.97
N VAL A 20 -16.93 5.74 -18.62
CA VAL A 20 -17.45 4.48 -19.11
C VAL A 20 -17.65 3.64 -17.87
N ILE A 21 -18.90 3.41 -17.47
CA ILE A 21 -19.23 2.47 -16.38
C ILE A 21 -18.54 1.16 -16.73
N ARG A 22 -17.64 0.71 -15.86
CA ARG A 22 -16.87 -0.51 -16.07
C ARG A 22 -17.13 -1.46 -14.92
N ASN A 23 -16.98 -2.73 -15.21
CA ASN A 23 -16.99 -3.76 -14.19
C ASN A 23 -15.60 -3.83 -13.55
N VAL A 24 -15.54 -3.57 -12.26
CA VAL A 24 -14.29 -3.58 -11.50
C VAL A 24 -14.37 -4.60 -10.37
N THR A 25 -13.34 -5.41 -10.23
CA THR A 25 -13.23 -6.33 -9.10
C THR A 25 -12.08 -5.92 -8.20
N VAL A 26 -12.34 -5.90 -6.89
CA VAL A 26 -11.31 -5.76 -5.86
C VAL A 26 -11.16 -7.10 -5.16
N LEU A 27 -9.98 -7.68 -5.24
CA LEU A 27 -9.62 -8.92 -4.56
C LEU A 27 -9.07 -8.59 -3.16
N GLY A 28 -9.84 -8.95 -2.12
CA GLY A 28 -9.46 -8.76 -0.73
C GLY A 28 -10.35 -7.76 0.03
N ALA A 29 -11.19 -8.27 0.91
CA ALA A 29 -12.13 -7.49 1.75
C ALA A 29 -11.50 -6.99 3.05
N GLY A 30 -10.20 -6.68 3.06
CA GLY A 30 -9.55 -5.94 4.15
C GLY A 30 -9.93 -4.45 4.12
N GLY A 31 -9.40 -3.66 5.07
CA GLY A 31 -9.73 -2.22 5.14
C GLY A 31 -9.48 -1.48 3.83
N TRP A 32 -8.30 -1.67 3.22
CA TRP A 32 -7.94 -0.97 1.97
C TRP A 32 -8.78 -1.43 0.77
N GLY A 33 -8.96 -2.74 0.59
CA GLY A 33 -9.80 -3.25 -0.50
C GLY A 33 -11.26 -2.83 -0.36
N THR A 34 -11.80 -2.84 0.87
CA THR A 34 -13.15 -2.32 1.13
C THR A 34 -13.26 -0.83 0.79
N ALA A 35 -12.28 0.00 1.19
CA ALA A 35 -12.28 1.43 0.89
C ALA A 35 -12.21 1.72 -0.61
N LEU A 36 -11.35 1.01 -1.36
CA LEU A 36 -11.27 1.11 -2.81
C LEU A 36 -12.56 0.68 -3.48
N SER A 37 -13.20 -0.40 -3.01
CA SER A 37 -14.48 -0.86 -3.58
C SER A 37 -15.61 0.15 -3.37
N VAL A 38 -15.69 0.75 -2.19
CA VAL A 38 -16.66 1.81 -1.90
C VAL A 38 -16.40 3.04 -2.78
N HIS A 39 -15.12 3.45 -2.90
CA HIS A 39 -14.72 4.55 -3.76
C HIS A 39 -15.12 4.32 -5.22
N LEU A 40 -14.76 3.16 -5.78
CA LEU A 40 -15.06 2.81 -7.17
C LEU A 40 -16.57 2.80 -7.46
N ALA A 41 -17.35 2.22 -6.55
CA ALA A 41 -18.80 2.21 -6.68
C ALA A 41 -19.40 3.62 -6.61
N ARG A 42 -18.89 4.50 -5.74
CA ARG A 42 -19.34 5.91 -5.64
C ARG A 42 -19.09 6.72 -6.90
N ILE A 43 -17.99 6.45 -7.60
CA ILE A 43 -17.69 7.13 -8.87
C ILE A 43 -18.35 6.47 -10.08
N GLY A 44 -19.24 5.48 -9.87
CA GLY A 44 -20.16 4.94 -10.86
C GLY A 44 -19.74 3.62 -11.52
N HIS A 45 -18.73 2.91 -11.00
CA HIS A 45 -18.39 1.56 -11.48
C HIS A 45 -19.31 0.50 -10.87
N GLU A 46 -19.70 -0.50 -11.65
CA GLU A 46 -20.23 -1.76 -11.13
C GLU A 46 -19.08 -2.51 -10.46
N THR A 47 -19.13 -2.63 -9.14
CA THR A 47 -17.98 -3.07 -8.34
C THR A 47 -18.28 -4.38 -7.63
N HIS A 48 -17.35 -5.33 -7.76
CA HIS A 48 -17.35 -6.56 -6.97
C HIS A 48 -16.20 -6.52 -5.96
N LEU A 49 -16.52 -6.78 -4.69
CA LEU A 49 -15.55 -7.01 -3.62
C LEU A 49 -15.50 -8.51 -3.34
N TRP A 50 -14.37 -9.12 -3.64
CA TRP A 50 -14.15 -10.52 -3.31
C TRP A 50 -13.53 -10.67 -1.93
N ALA A 51 -14.14 -11.53 -1.10
CA ALA A 51 -13.61 -11.92 0.20
C ALA A 51 -13.33 -13.42 0.22
N ARG A 52 -12.13 -13.82 0.68
CA ARG A 52 -11.75 -15.24 0.79
C ARG A 52 -12.62 -16.01 1.78
N ASP A 53 -13.03 -15.36 2.86
CA ASP A 53 -13.89 -15.92 3.88
C ASP A 53 -15.37 -15.76 3.47
N GLY A 54 -16.02 -16.88 3.18
CA GLY A 54 -17.42 -16.90 2.75
C GLY A 54 -18.40 -16.39 3.82
N ALA A 55 -18.13 -16.62 5.10
CA ALA A 55 -18.96 -16.11 6.18
C ALA A 55 -18.86 -14.60 6.28
N LEU A 56 -17.64 -14.04 6.17
CA LEU A 56 -17.44 -12.60 6.08
C LEU A 56 -18.12 -12.01 4.84
N ALA A 57 -17.98 -12.66 3.68
CA ALA A 57 -18.62 -12.20 2.45
C ALA A 57 -20.14 -12.08 2.59
N ALA A 58 -20.78 -13.12 3.14
CA ALA A 58 -22.22 -13.16 3.37
C ALA A 58 -22.68 -12.08 4.37
N ASP A 59 -21.96 -11.92 5.49
CA ASP A 59 -22.28 -10.93 6.52
C ASP A 59 -22.14 -9.49 5.96
N VAL A 60 -21.05 -9.21 5.26
CA VAL A 60 -20.80 -7.91 4.61
C VAL A 60 -21.83 -7.62 3.52
N HIS A 61 -22.19 -8.64 2.71
CA HIS A 61 -23.23 -8.51 1.68
C HIS A 61 -24.59 -8.14 2.28
N GLN A 62 -25.00 -8.85 3.34
CA GLN A 62 -26.27 -8.62 4.01
C GLN A 62 -26.35 -7.27 4.72
N ARG A 63 -25.30 -6.89 5.45
CA ARG A 63 -25.26 -5.65 6.24
C ARG A 63 -25.04 -4.40 5.40
N ARG A 64 -24.52 -4.54 4.18
CA ARG A 64 -24.15 -3.41 3.32
C ARG A 64 -23.09 -2.50 3.95
N PHE A 65 -22.19 -3.06 4.75
CA PHE A 65 -20.97 -2.45 5.29
C PHE A 65 -20.03 -3.56 5.80
N ASN A 66 -18.76 -3.26 5.97
CA ASN A 66 -17.78 -4.21 6.49
C ASN A 66 -17.62 -4.03 8.02
N PRO A 67 -18.21 -4.89 8.86
CA PRO A 67 -18.22 -4.70 10.32
C PRO A 67 -16.86 -4.88 10.98
N VAL A 68 -15.93 -5.57 10.29
CA VAL A 68 -14.59 -5.87 10.81
C VAL A 68 -13.61 -4.74 10.51
N TYR A 69 -13.67 -4.19 9.29
CA TYR A 69 -12.60 -3.32 8.78
C TYR A 69 -13.03 -1.87 8.55
N LEU A 70 -14.30 -1.61 8.22
CA LEU A 70 -14.85 -0.27 7.98
C LEU A 70 -16.32 -0.19 8.44
N PRO A 71 -16.61 -0.31 9.74
CA PRO A 71 -17.97 -0.46 10.26
C PRO A 71 -18.85 0.77 10.03
N GLU A 72 -18.25 1.94 9.87
CA GLU A 72 -18.96 3.21 9.71
C GLU A 72 -19.36 3.51 8.25
N ILE A 73 -18.88 2.71 7.28
CA ILE A 73 -18.99 3.03 5.85
C ILE A 73 -20.05 2.16 5.20
N ARG A 74 -21.16 2.77 4.80
CA ARG A 74 -22.24 2.11 4.04
C ARG A 74 -21.83 1.93 2.57
N PHE A 75 -22.22 0.79 2.01
CA PHE A 75 -21.93 0.44 0.62
C PHE A 75 -22.95 1.05 -0.35
N PRO A 76 -22.49 1.64 -1.46
CA PRO A 76 -23.34 2.01 -2.58
C PRO A 76 -24.10 0.81 -3.16
N ALA A 77 -25.25 1.04 -3.81
CA ALA A 77 -26.10 -0.03 -4.33
C ALA A 77 -25.40 -0.92 -5.39
N ASN A 78 -24.51 -0.32 -6.21
CA ASN A 78 -23.69 -0.96 -7.24
C ASN A 78 -22.40 -1.63 -6.71
N LEU A 79 -22.24 -1.81 -5.39
CA LEU A 79 -21.20 -2.62 -4.80
C LEU A 79 -21.77 -3.96 -4.33
N ARG A 80 -21.27 -5.05 -4.93
CA ARG A 80 -21.61 -6.43 -4.57
C ARG A 80 -20.45 -7.09 -3.85
N VAL A 81 -20.74 -8.03 -2.96
CA VAL A 81 -19.72 -8.77 -2.20
C VAL A 81 -19.96 -10.25 -2.38
N THR A 82 -18.92 -10.99 -2.71
CA THR A 82 -18.98 -12.43 -2.94
C THR A 82 -17.68 -13.13 -2.51
N ALA A 83 -17.75 -14.42 -2.23
CA ALA A 83 -16.59 -15.28 -2.04
C ALA A 83 -16.25 -16.10 -3.29
N ASP A 84 -17.08 -16.03 -4.33
CA ASP A 84 -16.85 -16.73 -5.59
C ASP A 84 -15.99 -15.87 -6.53
N LEU A 85 -14.82 -16.36 -6.91
CA LEU A 85 -13.91 -15.67 -7.86
C LEU A 85 -14.50 -15.61 -9.27
N GLY A 86 -15.22 -16.64 -9.69
CA GLY A 86 -15.85 -16.69 -11.01
C GLY A 86 -16.90 -15.59 -11.14
N GLU A 87 -17.79 -15.49 -10.14
CA GLU A 87 -18.81 -14.43 -10.07
C GLU A 87 -18.15 -13.03 -10.03
N ALA A 88 -17.15 -12.86 -9.17
CA ALA A 88 -16.50 -11.57 -9.01
C ALA A 88 -15.79 -11.09 -10.28
N LEU A 89 -15.18 -11.99 -11.05
CA LEU A 89 -14.30 -11.66 -12.19
C LEU A 89 -14.96 -11.79 -13.56
N ALA A 90 -16.16 -12.36 -13.66
CA ALA A 90 -16.83 -12.74 -14.92
C ALA A 90 -16.84 -11.65 -15.99
N SER A 91 -16.94 -10.39 -15.63
CA SER A 91 -17.02 -9.26 -16.54
C SER A 91 -16.00 -8.15 -16.26
N SER A 92 -15.00 -8.40 -15.40
CA SER A 92 -14.09 -7.36 -14.93
C SER A 92 -13.09 -6.93 -16.00
N ASP A 93 -13.07 -5.63 -16.29
CA ASP A 93 -12.09 -4.98 -17.14
C ASP A 93 -10.88 -4.48 -16.35
N LEU A 94 -11.09 -4.27 -15.03
CA LEU A 94 -10.09 -3.81 -14.08
C LEU A 94 -10.17 -4.67 -12.81
N VAL A 95 -9.04 -5.27 -12.44
CA VAL A 95 -8.91 -6.09 -11.24
C VAL A 95 -7.91 -5.42 -10.30
N ILE A 96 -8.30 -5.15 -9.06
CA ILE A 96 -7.42 -4.55 -8.06
C ILE A 96 -7.10 -5.60 -6.99
N ALA A 97 -5.84 -6.00 -6.89
CA ALA A 97 -5.36 -6.91 -5.86
C ALA A 97 -5.01 -6.12 -4.59
N ALA A 98 -5.82 -6.26 -3.55
CA ALA A 98 -5.65 -5.61 -2.23
C ALA A 98 -5.58 -6.65 -1.09
N VAL A 99 -4.96 -7.78 -1.37
CA VAL A 99 -4.72 -8.87 -0.41
C VAL A 99 -3.35 -8.69 0.26
N PRO A 100 -3.13 -9.24 1.46
CA PRO A 100 -1.81 -9.22 2.07
C PRO A 100 -0.74 -9.90 1.18
N SER A 101 0.50 -9.40 1.20
CA SER A 101 1.59 -9.85 0.31
C SER A 101 1.81 -11.35 0.32
N HIS A 102 1.71 -11.99 1.49
CA HIS A 102 1.89 -13.45 1.65
C HIS A 102 0.79 -14.32 1.02
N GLY A 103 -0.39 -13.75 0.74
CA GLY A 103 -1.51 -14.46 0.10
C GLY A 103 -1.71 -14.09 -1.36
N THR A 104 -0.97 -13.11 -1.86
CA THR A 104 -1.18 -12.56 -3.22
C THR A 104 -1.00 -13.62 -4.30
N ARG A 105 0.06 -14.42 -4.25
CA ARG A 105 0.32 -15.47 -5.24
C ARG A 105 -0.80 -16.49 -5.30
N GLU A 106 -1.23 -17.01 -4.16
CA GLU A 106 -2.30 -18.01 -4.11
C GLU A 106 -3.61 -17.45 -4.68
N VAL A 107 -3.98 -16.25 -4.27
CA VAL A 107 -5.21 -15.58 -4.76
C VAL A 107 -5.14 -15.34 -6.26
N LEU A 108 -3.99 -14.85 -6.78
CA LEU A 108 -3.82 -14.61 -8.21
C LEU A 108 -3.82 -15.91 -9.02
N ARG A 109 -3.17 -16.96 -8.55
CA ARG A 109 -3.19 -18.29 -9.19
C ARG A 109 -4.60 -18.83 -9.36
N ASN A 110 -5.43 -18.67 -8.34
CA ASN A 110 -6.83 -19.09 -8.38
C ASN A 110 -7.71 -18.16 -9.24
N ALA A 111 -7.37 -16.88 -9.29
CA ALA A 111 -8.09 -15.88 -10.09
C ALA A 111 -7.71 -15.88 -11.58
N ALA A 112 -6.46 -16.17 -11.90
CA ALA A 112 -5.92 -16.08 -13.26
C ALA A 112 -6.72 -16.80 -14.35
N PRO A 113 -7.24 -18.03 -14.12
CA PRO A 113 -8.05 -18.73 -15.13
C PRO A 113 -9.34 -18.00 -15.52
N VAL A 114 -9.86 -17.17 -14.63
CA VAL A 114 -11.14 -16.46 -14.81
C VAL A 114 -10.96 -14.94 -15.04
N ILE A 115 -9.75 -14.41 -14.91
CA ILE A 115 -9.43 -13.04 -15.31
C ILE A 115 -9.56 -12.93 -16.83
N ARG A 116 -10.38 -11.97 -17.28
CA ARG A 116 -10.62 -11.72 -18.69
C ARG A 116 -9.32 -11.32 -19.41
N ARG A 117 -9.09 -11.88 -20.61
CA ARG A 117 -7.98 -11.46 -21.47
C ARG A 117 -8.07 -9.96 -21.79
N GLY A 118 -6.96 -9.24 -21.60
CA GLY A 118 -6.88 -7.80 -21.79
C GLY A 118 -7.40 -6.96 -20.62
N ALA A 119 -7.84 -7.58 -19.52
CA ALA A 119 -8.06 -6.86 -18.27
C ALA A 119 -6.75 -6.25 -17.74
N THR A 120 -6.88 -5.14 -17.02
CA THR A 120 -5.75 -4.55 -16.28
C THR A 120 -5.78 -5.06 -14.85
N VAL A 121 -4.63 -5.54 -14.36
CA VAL A 121 -4.46 -5.95 -12.96
C VAL A 121 -3.64 -4.90 -12.22
N VAL A 122 -4.20 -4.31 -11.19
CA VAL A 122 -3.55 -3.30 -10.35
C VAL A 122 -3.18 -3.92 -9.02
N SER A 123 -1.89 -3.95 -8.68
CA SER A 123 -1.46 -4.27 -7.32
C SER A 123 -1.65 -3.06 -6.42
N ALA A 124 -2.47 -3.19 -5.39
CA ALA A 124 -2.61 -2.24 -4.29
C ALA A 124 -2.04 -2.81 -2.97
N THR A 125 -1.27 -3.90 -3.08
CA THR A 125 -0.61 -4.61 -1.98
C THR A 125 0.75 -3.99 -1.70
N LYS A 126 1.05 -3.74 -0.44
CA LYS A 126 2.36 -3.20 0.01
C LYS A 126 3.16 -4.28 0.70
N GLY A 127 4.22 -4.76 0.06
CA GLY A 127 5.08 -5.82 0.60
C GLY A 127 5.84 -6.56 -0.48
N LEU A 128 6.67 -7.51 -0.06
CA LEU A 128 7.44 -8.42 -0.91
C LEU A 128 7.04 -9.86 -0.61
N GLU A 129 7.17 -10.73 -1.58
CA GLU A 129 7.01 -12.17 -1.36
C GLU A 129 8.23 -12.72 -0.62
N ARG A 130 8.01 -13.42 0.51
CA ARG A 130 9.08 -13.77 1.45
C ARG A 130 10.18 -14.65 0.84
N ASN A 131 9.81 -15.71 0.13
CA ASN A 131 10.78 -16.72 -0.31
C ASN A 131 11.52 -16.35 -1.60
N THR A 132 10.86 -15.67 -2.50
CA THR A 132 11.38 -15.28 -3.82
C THR A 132 11.95 -13.88 -3.82
N LEU A 133 11.54 -13.05 -2.87
CA LEU A 133 11.76 -11.60 -2.80
C LEU A 133 11.11 -10.83 -3.97
N PHE A 134 10.16 -11.45 -4.66
CA PHE A 134 9.45 -10.82 -5.76
C PHE A 134 8.55 -9.69 -5.28
N ARG A 135 8.53 -8.64 -6.07
CA ARG A 135 7.54 -7.57 -5.98
C ARG A 135 6.18 -8.12 -6.41
N MET A 136 5.12 -7.48 -6.00
CA MET A 136 3.76 -7.95 -6.32
C MET A 136 3.47 -7.90 -7.83
N SER A 137 4.05 -6.94 -8.56
CA SER A 137 3.98 -6.90 -10.03
C SER A 137 4.60 -8.13 -10.69
N GLU A 138 5.74 -8.62 -10.17
CA GLU A 138 6.40 -9.84 -10.66
C GLU A 138 5.57 -11.09 -10.33
N VAL A 139 4.90 -11.10 -9.19
CA VAL A 139 3.95 -12.18 -8.84
C VAL A 139 2.76 -12.18 -9.81
N ILE A 140 2.20 -11.01 -10.16
CA ILE A 140 1.12 -10.90 -11.15
C ILE A 140 1.61 -11.40 -12.52
N GLU A 141 2.81 -10.99 -12.94
CA GLU A 141 3.40 -11.38 -14.22
C GLU A 141 3.58 -12.91 -14.35
N GLN A 142 3.89 -13.59 -13.23
CA GLN A 142 4.05 -15.05 -13.21
C GLN A 142 2.74 -15.83 -13.16
N GLU A 143 1.74 -15.34 -12.45
CA GLU A 143 0.50 -16.09 -12.24
C GLU A 143 -0.58 -15.77 -13.27
N CYS A 144 -0.58 -14.58 -13.86
CA CYS A 144 -1.57 -14.17 -14.86
C CYS A 144 -1.15 -14.53 -16.30
N ALA A 145 -2.10 -14.48 -17.22
CA ALA A 145 -1.84 -14.79 -18.62
C ALA A 145 -0.80 -13.84 -19.24
N PRO A 146 0.06 -14.33 -20.15
CA PRO A 146 0.99 -13.46 -20.90
C PRO A 146 0.26 -12.28 -21.57
N GLY A 147 0.86 -11.08 -21.46
CA GLY A 147 0.25 -9.85 -21.98
C GLY A 147 -0.81 -9.22 -21.05
N THR A 148 -0.96 -9.70 -19.82
CA THR A 148 -1.74 -9.00 -18.79
C THR A 148 -1.14 -7.62 -18.53
N ARG A 149 -1.96 -6.57 -18.63
CA ARG A 149 -1.53 -5.21 -18.30
C ARG A 149 -1.45 -5.03 -16.80
N ILE A 150 -0.29 -4.54 -16.32
CA ILE A 150 -0.01 -4.47 -14.90
C ILE A 150 0.23 -3.02 -14.48
N ALA A 151 -0.40 -2.61 -13.38
CA ALA A 151 -0.08 -1.38 -12.70
C ALA A 151 0.07 -1.60 -11.19
N VAL A 152 0.70 -0.64 -10.52
CA VAL A 152 0.92 -0.67 -9.06
C VAL A 152 0.45 0.62 -8.44
N LEU A 153 -0.37 0.54 -7.40
CA LEU A 153 -0.92 1.65 -6.64
C LEU A 153 -0.28 1.69 -5.25
N SER A 154 0.37 2.80 -4.90
CA SER A 154 0.94 3.01 -3.58
C SER A 154 0.97 4.51 -3.22
N GLY A 155 1.20 4.83 -1.96
CA GLY A 155 1.24 6.21 -1.46
C GLY A 155 0.47 6.37 -0.15
N PRO A 156 0.42 7.61 0.40
CA PRO A 156 -0.22 7.89 1.67
C PRO A 156 -1.74 7.68 1.56
N SER A 157 -2.25 6.62 2.19
CA SER A 157 -3.63 6.19 1.99
C SER A 157 -4.16 5.37 3.16
N PHE A 158 -4.69 6.03 4.17
CA PHE A 158 -5.49 5.35 5.18
C PHE A 158 -6.87 5.01 4.62
N ALA A 159 -7.29 3.76 4.77
CA ALA A 159 -8.53 3.24 4.22
C ALA A 159 -9.76 4.04 4.63
N ILE A 160 -9.86 4.39 5.92
CA ILE A 160 -11.00 5.14 6.44
C ILE A 160 -11.07 6.57 5.89
N GLU A 161 -9.91 7.20 5.62
CA GLU A 161 -9.87 8.55 5.07
C GLU A 161 -10.37 8.57 3.62
N LEU A 162 -9.91 7.64 2.78
CA LEU A 162 -10.46 7.49 1.42
C LEU A 162 -11.96 7.17 1.45
N ALA A 163 -12.38 6.27 2.34
CA ALA A 163 -13.78 5.89 2.47
C ALA A 163 -14.69 7.03 2.99
N ARG A 164 -14.10 8.02 3.67
CA ARG A 164 -14.77 9.27 4.09
C ARG A 164 -14.61 10.41 3.07
N GLU A 165 -14.07 10.13 1.89
CA GLU A 165 -13.84 11.10 0.82
C GLU A 165 -12.90 12.25 1.22
N LEU A 166 -11.98 12.00 2.16
CA LEU A 166 -10.96 12.97 2.51
C LEU A 166 -9.89 13.05 1.42
N PRO A 167 -9.30 14.23 1.16
CA PRO A 167 -8.30 14.40 0.13
C PRO A 167 -7.16 13.40 0.25
N THR A 168 -7.00 12.56 -0.76
CA THR A 168 -6.00 11.50 -0.81
C THR A 168 -5.26 11.57 -2.14
N ALA A 169 -3.93 11.53 -2.11
CA ALA A 169 -3.08 11.51 -3.28
C ALA A 169 -2.15 10.29 -3.23
N VAL A 170 -2.10 9.52 -4.33
CA VAL A 170 -1.28 8.30 -4.43
C VAL A 170 -0.54 8.24 -5.74
N SER A 171 0.47 7.39 -5.84
CA SER A 171 1.18 7.07 -7.09
C SER A 171 0.54 5.86 -7.76
N ILE A 172 0.46 5.91 -9.09
CA ILE A 172 0.16 4.79 -9.96
C ILE A 172 1.33 4.58 -10.92
N ALA A 173 1.87 3.37 -10.96
CA ALA A 173 3.02 3.03 -11.80
C ALA A 173 2.70 1.89 -12.76
N SER A 174 3.16 2.01 -14.01
CA SER A 174 3.17 0.93 -14.99
C SER A 174 4.32 1.16 -15.98
N ARG A 175 4.86 0.09 -16.55
CA ARG A 175 5.80 0.18 -17.68
C ARG A 175 5.14 0.67 -18.97
N GLU A 176 3.81 0.61 -19.04
CA GLU A 176 2.98 1.03 -20.17
C GLU A 176 2.29 2.36 -19.83
N PRO A 177 2.64 3.49 -20.46
CA PRO A 177 2.03 4.80 -20.20
C PRO A 177 0.50 4.80 -20.35
N GLU A 178 -0.03 4.08 -21.32
CA GLU A 178 -1.47 3.99 -21.60
C GLU A 178 -2.21 3.30 -20.44
N VAL A 179 -1.55 2.38 -19.73
CA VAL A 179 -2.11 1.72 -18.55
C VAL A 179 -2.18 2.72 -17.39
N VAL A 180 -1.16 3.55 -17.22
CA VAL A 180 -1.15 4.63 -16.21
C VAL A 180 -2.30 5.60 -16.47
N GLU A 181 -2.40 6.14 -17.69
CA GLU A 181 -3.45 7.08 -18.08
C GLU A 181 -4.85 6.49 -17.88
N ARG A 182 -5.03 5.24 -18.29
CA ARG A 182 -6.28 4.51 -18.13
C ARG A 182 -6.67 4.39 -16.66
N VAL A 183 -5.77 3.90 -15.81
CA VAL A 183 -6.07 3.70 -14.37
C VAL A 183 -6.29 5.05 -13.68
N GLN A 184 -5.53 6.09 -14.04
CA GLN A 184 -5.78 7.44 -13.54
C GLN A 184 -7.19 7.93 -13.90
N ALA A 185 -7.64 7.70 -15.12
CA ALA A 185 -8.97 8.12 -15.57
C ALA A 185 -10.09 7.36 -14.85
N GLU A 186 -9.90 6.06 -14.62
CA GLU A 186 -10.90 5.19 -13.99
C GLU A 186 -11.03 5.38 -12.47
N LEU A 187 -9.95 5.74 -11.77
CA LEU A 187 -9.95 5.82 -10.30
C LEU A 187 -10.05 7.24 -9.75
N ARG A 188 -9.84 8.28 -10.56
CA ARG A 188 -9.81 9.65 -10.04
C ARG A 188 -11.17 10.14 -9.54
N ALA A 189 -11.15 10.93 -8.47
CA ALA A 189 -12.29 11.69 -7.97
C ALA A 189 -11.82 13.07 -7.49
N PRO A 190 -12.70 14.02 -7.19
CA PRO A 190 -12.30 15.31 -6.60
C PRO A 190 -11.46 15.18 -5.32
N TYR A 191 -11.67 14.11 -4.56
CA TYR A 191 -10.96 13.79 -3.33
C TYR A 191 -9.88 12.71 -3.49
N PHE A 192 -9.76 12.05 -4.66
CA PHE A 192 -8.77 11.01 -4.91
C PHE A 192 -7.97 11.28 -6.18
N ARG A 193 -6.70 11.63 -6.00
CA ARG A 193 -5.81 12.01 -7.09
C ARG A 193 -4.67 11.00 -7.26
N LEU A 194 -4.44 10.58 -8.50
CA LEU A 194 -3.38 9.65 -8.85
C LEU A 194 -2.29 10.37 -9.65
N TYR A 195 -1.02 10.17 -9.26
CA TYR A 195 0.16 10.66 -9.97
C TYR A 195 0.83 9.51 -10.68
N GLY A 196 0.97 9.62 -12.00
CA GLY A 196 1.53 8.57 -12.86
C GLY A 196 3.03 8.57 -12.86
N THR A 197 3.64 7.38 -12.94
CA THR A 197 5.08 7.16 -13.14
C THR A 197 5.32 5.83 -13.87
N ASP A 198 6.50 5.69 -14.49
CA ASP A 198 6.98 4.44 -15.07
C ASP A 198 7.82 3.60 -14.07
N ASP A 199 8.17 4.16 -12.90
CA ASP A 199 8.99 3.50 -11.88
C ASP A 199 8.19 2.55 -11.00
N VAL A 200 7.85 1.39 -11.54
CA VAL A 200 7.17 0.31 -10.82
C VAL A 200 8.01 -0.15 -9.62
N VAL A 201 9.32 -0.25 -9.79
CA VAL A 201 10.25 -0.73 -8.74
C VAL A 201 10.21 0.20 -7.53
N GLY A 202 10.36 1.50 -7.75
CA GLY A 202 10.34 2.51 -6.69
C GLY A 202 9.04 2.57 -5.94
N VAL A 203 7.91 2.47 -6.67
CA VAL A 203 6.57 2.49 -6.07
C VAL A 203 6.34 1.27 -5.17
N GLU A 204 6.75 0.08 -5.59
CA GLU A 204 6.57 -1.14 -4.80
C GLU A 204 7.52 -1.23 -3.60
N ILE A 205 8.82 -0.99 -3.82
CA ILE A 205 9.83 -1.10 -2.76
C ILE A 205 9.61 0.00 -1.71
N GLY A 206 9.35 1.24 -2.14
CA GLY A 206 9.02 2.33 -1.21
C GLY A 206 7.82 2.00 -0.33
N GLY A 207 6.72 1.53 -0.93
CA GLY A 207 5.52 1.11 -0.21
C GLY A 207 5.72 -0.07 0.73
N ALA A 208 6.67 -0.98 0.43
CA ALA A 208 7.00 -2.12 1.27
C ALA A 208 7.88 -1.71 2.46
N LEU A 209 9.00 -1.04 2.20
CA LEU A 209 10.03 -0.74 3.21
C LEU A 209 9.58 0.27 4.28
N LYS A 210 8.73 1.24 3.92
CA LYS A 210 8.21 2.23 4.88
C LYS A 210 7.57 1.61 6.12
N ASN A 211 7.00 0.41 5.97
CA ASN A 211 6.33 -0.30 7.06
C ASN A 211 7.32 -0.74 8.17
N ILE A 212 8.57 -1.01 7.80
CA ILE A 212 9.64 -1.36 8.73
C ILE A 212 10.03 -0.12 9.54
N ILE A 213 10.22 1.01 8.86
CA ILE A 213 10.56 2.28 9.52
C ILE A 213 9.42 2.73 10.44
N ALA A 214 8.17 2.43 10.07
CA ALA A 214 7.02 2.74 10.93
C ALA A 214 7.01 1.91 12.23
N ILE A 215 7.51 0.66 12.24
CA ILE A 215 7.72 -0.10 13.47
C ILE A 215 8.76 0.63 14.34
N ALA A 216 9.90 1.05 13.76
CA ALA A 216 10.91 1.82 14.47
C ALA A 216 10.37 3.16 15.01
N ALA A 217 9.48 3.84 14.26
CA ALA A 217 8.82 5.05 14.73
C ALA A 217 7.93 4.80 15.96
N GLY A 218 7.23 3.68 15.99
CA GLY A 218 6.47 3.25 17.15
C GLY A 218 7.35 2.98 18.37
N LEU A 219 8.55 2.41 18.18
CA LEU A 219 9.53 2.23 19.26
C LEU A 219 10.01 3.59 19.82
N VAL A 220 10.34 4.55 18.94
CA VAL A 220 10.75 5.92 19.35
C VAL A 220 9.68 6.56 20.21
N GLU A 221 8.42 6.44 19.83
CA GLU A 221 7.29 7.00 20.57
C GLU A 221 7.04 6.26 21.89
N GLY A 222 6.98 4.93 21.86
CA GLY A 222 6.75 4.11 23.05
C GLY A 222 7.85 4.26 24.11
N LEU A 223 9.08 4.59 23.71
CA LEU A 223 10.20 4.93 24.61
C LEU A 223 10.20 6.40 25.07
N GLY A 224 9.30 7.25 24.56
CA GLY A 224 9.23 8.66 24.92
C GLY A 224 10.42 9.50 24.44
N LEU A 225 11.07 9.18 23.31
CA LEU A 225 12.31 9.81 22.84
C LEU A 225 12.10 11.19 22.19
N GLY A 226 10.84 11.57 21.96
CA GLY A 226 10.47 12.89 21.47
C GLY A 226 10.59 13.09 19.95
N HIS A 227 10.27 14.31 19.51
CA HIS A 227 10.11 14.64 18.09
C HIS A 227 11.44 14.70 17.32
N ASN A 228 12.55 15.10 17.97
CA ASN A 228 13.86 15.14 17.32
C ASN A 228 14.30 13.73 16.88
N ALA A 229 14.11 12.73 17.74
CA ALA A 229 14.42 11.34 17.42
C ALA A 229 13.53 10.80 16.31
N LEU A 230 12.23 11.13 16.32
CA LEU A 230 11.29 10.74 15.27
C LEU A 230 11.67 11.37 13.93
N ALA A 231 11.99 12.67 13.89
CA ALA A 231 12.39 13.35 12.67
C ALA A 231 13.69 12.76 12.09
N ALA A 232 14.69 12.53 12.94
CA ALA A 232 15.94 11.88 12.55
C ALA A 232 15.70 10.46 12.01
N LEU A 233 14.84 9.67 12.65
CA LEU A 233 14.48 8.32 12.20
C LEU A 233 13.81 8.35 10.83
N ILE A 234 12.83 9.23 10.59
CA ILE A 234 12.15 9.35 9.29
C ILE A 234 13.15 9.72 8.20
N THR A 235 14.02 10.70 8.44
CA THR A 235 15.04 11.14 7.49
C THR A 235 16.04 10.03 7.16
N ARG A 236 16.57 9.37 8.19
CA ARG A 236 17.54 8.27 8.01
C ARG A 236 16.88 7.03 7.44
N GLY A 237 15.64 6.75 7.81
CA GLY A 237 14.82 5.67 7.25
C GLY A 237 14.56 5.89 5.76
N LEU A 238 14.23 7.11 5.33
CA LEU A 238 14.07 7.43 3.92
C LEU A 238 15.38 7.22 3.15
N ALA A 239 16.51 7.64 3.71
CA ALA A 239 17.81 7.44 3.08
C ALA A 239 18.15 5.93 2.94
N GLU A 240 17.83 5.12 3.94
CA GLU A 240 18.01 3.66 3.90
C GLU A 240 17.11 3.00 2.85
N MET A 241 15.82 3.36 2.85
CA MET A 241 14.86 2.91 1.83
C MET A 241 15.32 3.28 0.41
N SER A 242 15.77 4.52 0.22
CA SER A 242 16.23 5.01 -1.08
C SER A 242 17.45 4.26 -1.58
N ARG A 243 18.46 3.99 -0.72
CA ARG A 243 19.62 3.20 -1.10
C ARG A 243 19.24 1.82 -1.60
N LEU A 244 18.40 1.11 -0.83
CA LEU A 244 17.98 -0.24 -1.19
C LEU A 244 17.10 -0.25 -2.45
N ALA A 245 16.16 0.68 -2.57
CA ALA A 245 15.30 0.79 -3.73
C ALA A 245 16.08 1.12 -5.00
N CYS A 246 17.04 2.08 -4.94
CA CYS A 246 17.89 2.43 -6.09
C CYS A 246 18.80 1.28 -6.49
N ALA A 247 19.35 0.54 -5.54
CA ALA A 247 20.15 -0.67 -5.85
C ALA A 247 19.30 -1.76 -6.55
N ALA A 248 18.01 -1.79 -6.29
CA ALA A 248 17.06 -2.67 -6.97
C ALA A 248 16.53 -2.10 -8.30
N GLY A 249 17.00 -0.92 -8.74
CA GLY A 249 16.64 -0.29 -10.01
C GLY A 249 15.57 0.79 -9.94
N ALA A 250 15.20 1.27 -8.75
CA ALA A 250 14.26 2.38 -8.59
C ALA A 250 14.92 3.74 -8.91
N LYS A 251 14.08 4.71 -9.27
CA LYS A 251 14.46 6.12 -9.39
C LYS A 251 14.45 6.79 -8.02
N ARG A 252 15.48 7.56 -7.71
CA ARG A 252 15.60 8.25 -6.40
C ARG A 252 14.46 9.25 -6.17
N GLU A 253 14.01 9.91 -7.22
CA GLU A 253 12.93 10.88 -7.21
C GLU A 253 11.60 10.27 -6.74
N THR A 254 11.35 9.01 -7.10
CA THR A 254 10.16 8.26 -6.67
C THR A 254 10.11 8.12 -5.15
N LEU A 255 11.26 7.90 -4.51
CA LEU A 255 11.35 7.77 -3.05
C LEU A 255 11.18 9.11 -2.33
N SER A 256 11.47 10.24 -2.98
CA SER A 256 11.20 11.59 -2.47
C SER A 256 9.73 12.01 -2.65
N GLY A 257 8.94 11.24 -3.40
CA GLY A 257 7.54 11.50 -3.71
C GLY A 257 6.54 10.84 -2.75
N LEU A 258 5.31 10.64 -3.27
CA LEU A 258 4.18 10.14 -2.50
C LEU A 258 4.43 8.73 -1.93
N THR A 259 4.96 7.82 -2.73
CA THR A 259 5.14 6.42 -2.32
C THR A 259 6.32 6.20 -1.37
N GLY A 260 7.30 7.10 -1.38
CA GLY A 260 8.44 7.10 -0.45
C GLY A 260 8.16 7.99 0.75
N LEU A 261 8.61 9.26 0.67
CA LEU A 261 8.51 10.23 1.77
C LEU A 261 7.06 10.42 2.26
N GLY A 262 6.11 10.61 1.36
CA GLY A 262 4.72 10.88 1.73
C GLY A 262 4.09 9.74 2.56
N ASP A 263 4.20 8.51 2.07
CA ASP A 263 3.65 7.32 2.76
C ASP A 263 4.46 6.96 4.01
N LEU A 264 5.76 7.25 4.02
CA LEU A 264 6.61 7.07 5.20
C LEU A 264 6.18 8.01 6.32
N VAL A 265 6.05 9.30 6.05
CA VAL A 265 5.61 10.31 7.04
C VAL A 265 4.24 9.92 7.60
N LEU A 266 3.25 9.66 6.72
CA LEU A 266 1.92 9.26 7.14
C LEU A 266 1.96 8.03 8.06
N THR A 267 2.75 7.02 7.70
CA THR A 267 2.77 5.74 8.42
C THR A 267 3.54 5.84 9.74
N CYS A 268 4.57 6.70 9.83
CA CYS A 268 5.33 6.92 11.05
C CYS A 268 4.63 7.82 12.06
N THR A 269 3.76 8.75 11.62
CA THR A 269 3.11 9.73 12.50
C THR A 269 1.62 9.47 12.72
N GLY A 270 0.97 8.78 11.78
CA GLY A 270 -0.48 8.57 11.83
C GLY A 270 -0.92 7.53 12.86
N HIS A 271 -1.93 7.86 13.65
CA HIS A 271 -2.48 6.97 14.70
C HIS A 271 -3.10 5.68 14.15
N LEU A 272 -3.48 5.66 12.88
CA LEU A 272 -4.07 4.49 12.23
C LEU A 272 -3.01 3.49 11.72
N SER A 273 -1.72 3.78 11.91
CA SER A 273 -0.63 2.92 11.47
C SER A 273 -0.47 1.69 12.36
N ARG A 274 -0.81 0.53 11.82
CA ARG A 274 -0.64 -0.77 12.48
C ARG A 274 0.81 -1.10 12.79
N ASN A 275 1.72 -0.76 11.89
CA ASN A 275 3.15 -1.01 12.08
C ASN A 275 3.72 -0.14 13.21
N ARG A 276 3.32 1.14 13.27
CA ARG A 276 3.67 2.02 14.39
C ARG A 276 3.11 1.48 15.71
N HIS A 277 1.86 1.00 15.71
CA HIS A 277 1.26 0.38 16.89
C HIS A 277 2.07 -0.84 17.38
N VAL A 278 2.50 -1.74 16.48
CA VAL A 278 3.38 -2.86 16.85
C VAL A 278 4.65 -2.35 17.54
N GLY A 279 5.29 -1.30 17.00
CA GLY A 279 6.48 -0.72 17.62
C GLY A 279 6.23 -0.18 19.03
N MET A 280 5.12 0.53 19.26
CA MET A 280 4.74 1.06 20.57
C MET A 280 4.54 -0.07 21.59
N GLU A 281 3.85 -1.13 21.21
CA GLU A 281 3.62 -2.29 22.07
C GLU A 281 4.91 -3.05 22.42
N LEU A 282 5.81 -3.20 21.45
CA LEU A 282 7.13 -3.79 21.69
C LEU A 282 7.99 -2.92 22.64
N ALA A 283 7.89 -1.59 22.52
CA ALA A 283 8.57 -0.66 23.43
C ALA A 283 8.07 -0.76 24.87
N SER A 284 6.82 -1.13 25.08
CA SER A 284 6.24 -1.41 26.41
C SER A 284 6.67 -2.77 27.01
N GLY A 285 7.45 -3.56 26.28
CA GLY A 285 7.93 -4.88 26.69
C GLY A 285 7.00 -6.04 26.40
N ARG A 286 5.91 -5.83 25.61
CA ARG A 286 5.04 -6.93 25.19
C ARG A 286 5.71 -7.82 24.17
N ALA A 287 5.49 -9.13 24.25
CA ALA A 287 6.01 -10.07 23.26
C ALA A 287 5.30 -9.90 21.91
N LEU A 288 6.03 -10.05 20.80
CA LEU A 288 5.48 -9.88 19.44
C LEU A 288 4.26 -10.79 19.20
N GLN A 289 4.28 -12.02 19.69
CA GLN A 289 3.18 -12.97 19.52
C GLN A 289 1.88 -12.48 20.16
N ASP A 290 1.97 -11.89 21.36
CA ASP A 290 0.82 -11.34 22.08
C ASP A 290 0.25 -10.11 21.38
N VAL A 291 1.14 -9.26 20.83
CA VAL A 291 0.74 -8.09 20.05
C VAL A 291 -0.01 -8.52 18.79
N LEU A 292 0.57 -9.44 18.02
CA LEU A 292 -0.04 -9.93 16.77
C LEU A 292 -1.33 -10.70 17.01
N GLY A 293 -1.42 -11.49 18.11
CA GLY A 293 -2.62 -12.25 18.48
C GLY A 293 -3.82 -11.34 18.79
N GLY A 294 -3.59 -10.13 19.28
CA GLY A 294 -4.64 -9.13 19.53
C GLY A 294 -5.06 -8.32 18.29
N MET A 295 -4.37 -8.44 17.18
CA MET A 295 -4.62 -7.63 15.98
C MET A 295 -5.56 -8.33 14.98
N LYS A 296 -6.65 -7.67 14.59
CA LYS A 296 -7.55 -8.14 13.53
C LYS A 296 -6.95 -7.98 12.12
N MET A 297 -5.97 -7.13 11.96
CA MET A 297 -5.36 -6.78 10.67
C MET A 297 -3.86 -7.03 10.66
N VAL A 298 -3.32 -7.44 9.51
CA VAL A 298 -1.90 -7.74 9.34
C VAL A 298 -1.05 -6.48 9.44
N ALA A 299 0.05 -6.54 10.19
CA ALA A 299 1.14 -5.57 10.17
C ALA A 299 2.19 -6.06 9.17
N GLU A 300 2.13 -5.57 7.94
CA GLU A 300 2.99 -6.02 6.83
C GLU A 300 4.49 -5.83 7.13
N GLY A 301 4.86 -4.80 7.90
CA GLY A 301 6.25 -4.52 8.27
C GLY A 301 6.94 -5.67 8.98
N VAL A 302 6.21 -6.43 9.81
CA VAL A 302 6.76 -7.59 10.52
C VAL A 302 7.26 -8.66 9.53
N ARG A 303 6.48 -8.93 8.48
CA ARG A 303 6.83 -9.91 7.44
C ARG A 303 7.84 -9.35 6.43
N THR A 304 7.70 -8.08 6.09
CA THR A 304 8.56 -7.41 5.11
C THR A 304 9.99 -7.26 5.62
N THR A 305 10.21 -7.21 6.94
CA THR A 305 11.54 -7.02 7.52
C THR A 305 12.53 -8.10 7.08
N GLU A 306 12.15 -9.38 7.13
CA GLU A 306 13.02 -10.48 6.69
C GLU A 306 13.32 -10.40 5.18
N ALA A 307 12.29 -10.12 4.36
CA ALA A 307 12.46 -9.97 2.92
C ALA A 307 13.36 -8.76 2.58
N ALA A 308 13.25 -7.66 3.33
CA ALA A 308 14.09 -6.47 3.14
C ALA A 308 15.57 -6.76 3.47
N LEU A 309 15.86 -7.51 4.53
CA LEU A 309 17.23 -7.92 4.86
C LEU A 309 17.82 -8.85 3.79
N ALA A 310 17.04 -9.81 3.31
CA ALA A 310 17.47 -10.70 2.24
C ALA A 310 17.71 -9.91 0.92
N LEU A 311 16.85 -8.93 0.62
CA LEU A 311 17.02 -8.05 -0.54
C LEU A 311 18.28 -7.17 -0.37
N ALA A 312 18.52 -6.62 0.82
CA ALA A 312 19.71 -5.84 1.14
C ALA A 312 21.00 -6.66 0.97
N THR A 313 21.00 -7.92 1.42
CA THR A 313 22.10 -8.86 1.20
C THR A 313 22.32 -9.12 -0.29
N ARG A 314 21.25 -9.36 -1.06
CA ARG A 314 21.33 -9.58 -2.53
C ARG A 314 21.99 -8.42 -3.26
N TYR A 315 21.73 -7.18 -2.85
CA TYR A 315 22.26 -5.97 -3.51
C TYR A 315 23.48 -5.38 -2.82
N GLY A 316 24.00 -5.98 -1.74
CA GLY A 316 25.17 -5.47 -1.01
C GLY A 316 24.92 -4.11 -0.34
N VAL A 317 23.70 -3.84 0.13
CA VAL A 317 23.28 -2.56 0.74
C VAL A 317 23.14 -2.69 2.25
N GLU A 318 23.73 -1.75 3.00
CA GLU A 318 23.49 -1.66 4.46
C GLU A 318 22.12 -1.05 4.76
N VAL A 319 21.37 -1.77 5.63
CA VAL A 319 20.04 -1.36 6.11
C VAL A 319 19.98 -1.43 7.65
N PRO A 320 20.73 -0.55 8.35
CA PRO A 320 20.93 -0.65 9.80
C PRO A 320 19.63 -0.52 10.60
N ILE A 321 18.68 0.31 10.20
CA ILE A 321 17.40 0.46 10.91
C ILE A 321 16.58 -0.81 10.76
N ALA A 322 16.45 -1.34 9.53
CA ALA A 322 15.74 -2.59 9.28
C ALA A 322 16.40 -3.77 10.02
N ALA A 323 17.74 -3.80 10.12
CA ALA A 323 18.45 -4.83 10.88
C ALA A 323 18.11 -4.78 12.37
N GLN A 324 18.07 -3.61 13.00
CA GLN A 324 17.68 -3.49 14.41
C GLN A 324 16.20 -3.84 14.63
N VAL A 325 15.32 -3.47 13.70
CA VAL A 325 13.91 -3.90 13.76
C VAL A 325 13.80 -5.43 13.70
N ALA A 326 14.61 -6.10 12.87
CA ALA A 326 14.62 -7.55 12.79
C ALA A 326 15.05 -8.22 14.10
N GLU A 327 16.10 -7.69 14.76
CA GLU A 327 16.57 -8.18 16.06
C GLU A 327 15.49 -8.05 17.14
N LEU A 328 14.78 -6.93 17.14
CA LEU A 328 13.64 -6.69 18.04
C LEU A 328 12.48 -7.63 17.79
N LEU A 329 12.07 -7.79 16.53
CA LEU A 329 10.97 -8.68 16.16
C LEU A 329 11.27 -10.15 16.49
N ALA A 330 12.55 -10.53 16.45
CA ALA A 330 13.02 -11.86 16.85
C ALA A 330 13.21 -12.04 18.36
N GLY A 331 13.00 -10.97 19.14
CA GLY A 331 13.20 -11.00 20.61
C GLY A 331 14.66 -11.15 21.05
N ARG A 332 15.62 -10.91 20.15
CA ARG A 332 17.05 -10.99 20.46
C ARG A 332 17.61 -9.73 21.10
N LYS A 333 16.93 -8.60 20.93
CA LYS A 333 17.29 -7.31 21.54
C LYS A 333 16.06 -6.62 22.08
N ASP A 334 16.24 -5.80 23.10
CA ASP A 334 15.26 -4.82 23.54
C ASP A 334 15.38 -3.49 22.77
N ALA A 335 14.36 -2.64 22.89
CA ALA A 335 14.27 -1.39 22.14
C ALA A 335 15.39 -0.38 22.50
N ARG A 336 15.83 -0.33 23.78
CA ARG A 336 16.88 0.59 24.22
C ARG A 336 18.25 0.19 23.70
N THR A 337 18.55 -1.11 23.74
CA THR A 337 19.78 -1.68 23.18
C THR A 337 19.86 -1.43 21.67
N ALA A 338 18.78 -1.71 20.93
CA ALA A 338 18.74 -1.47 19.49
C ALA A 338 18.98 0.01 19.13
N LEU A 339 18.37 0.93 19.87
CA LEU A 339 18.59 2.37 19.71
C LEU A 339 20.04 2.76 20.00
N SER A 340 20.60 2.30 21.13
CA SER A 340 21.98 2.60 21.51
C SER A 340 22.97 2.17 20.43
N GLU A 341 22.79 0.98 19.87
CA GLU A 341 23.66 0.50 18.78
C GLU A 341 23.56 1.34 17.52
N LEU A 342 22.37 1.87 17.19
CA LEU A 342 22.22 2.80 16.06
C LEU A 342 22.97 4.12 16.32
N MET A 343 22.92 4.63 17.55
CA MET A 343 23.53 5.91 17.94
C MET A 343 25.05 5.89 18.00
N ILE A 344 25.65 4.75 18.38
CA ILE A 344 27.13 4.62 18.49
C ILE A 344 27.80 4.22 17.16
N ARG A 345 27.04 4.05 16.07
CA ARG A 345 27.62 3.77 14.75
C ARG A 345 28.62 4.87 14.34
N PRO A 346 29.69 4.51 13.60
CA PRO A 346 30.64 5.50 13.08
C PRO A 346 29.91 6.63 12.36
N GLN A 347 30.36 7.86 12.60
CA GLN A 347 29.82 9.03 11.93
C GLN A 347 30.05 8.93 10.42
N LYS A 348 29.05 9.28 9.62
CA LYS A 348 29.08 9.32 8.17
C LYS A 348 28.68 10.70 7.68
N ALA A 349 29.09 11.06 6.47
CA ALA A 349 28.54 12.24 5.81
C ALA A 349 27.02 12.08 5.64
N GLU A 350 26.28 13.19 5.71
CA GLU A 350 24.81 13.16 5.56
C GLU A 350 24.42 12.75 4.12
N VAL A 351 25.19 13.22 3.15
CA VAL A 351 25.02 12.92 1.74
C VAL A 351 26.21 12.09 1.30
N GLY A 352 25.95 10.84 0.91
CA GLY A 352 26.95 9.89 0.45
C GLY A 352 26.29 8.74 -0.32
#